data_af864dbfcc66baab4e811d1ce2546071
#
_entry.id   af864dbfcc66baab4e811d1ce2546071
#
_cell.length_a   1.000
_cell.length_b   1.000
_cell.length_c   1.000
_cell.angle_alpha   90.00
_cell.angle_beta   90.00
_cell.angle_gamma   90.00
#
_symmetry.space_group_name_H-M   'P 1'
#
loop_
_entity.id
_entity.type
_entity.pdbx_description
1 polymer ?
#
loop_
_entity_poly.entity_id
_entity_poly.type
_entity_poly.pdbx_seq_one_letter_code
_entity_poly.pdbx_strand_id
1 'polypeptide(L)'
;MVVGFASGRIPEYKTNLALLKGASIIGVFLGRWMKEEPEAYEGNMDELLVFFKQGEIKPALYQSFEMNDFVSAFNVFKERKAMGKVTLEIKHEP
;
A
#
# COMPACT_ATOMS: atom_id res chain seq x y z
N MET A 1 -0.31 12.05 5.87
CA MET A 1 0.86 11.42 5.24
C MET A 1 0.65 11.39 3.73
N VAL A 2 1.67 11.72 2.94
CA VAL A 2 1.64 11.72 1.48
C VAL A 2 2.56 10.58 1.00
N VAL A 3 1.98 9.57 0.37
CA VAL A 3 2.71 8.35 -0.05
C VAL A 3 2.70 8.11 -1.57
N GLY A 4 1.84 8.80 -2.32
CA GLY A 4 1.76 8.68 -3.77
C GLY A 4 0.48 9.28 -4.36
N PHE A 5 0.42 9.27 -5.70
CA PHE A 5 -0.62 9.92 -6.49
C PHE A 5 -1.17 9.02 -7.61
N ALA A 6 -1.36 7.73 -7.30
CA ALA A 6 -1.82 6.74 -8.28
C ALA A 6 -3.26 6.95 -8.79
N SER A 7 -4.03 7.83 -8.15
CA SER A 7 -5.41 8.12 -8.55
C SER A 7 -5.55 9.08 -9.75
N GLY A 8 -4.43 9.60 -10.28
CA GLY A 8 -4.36 10.42 -11.49
C GLY A 8 -4.27 11.92 -11.27
N ARG A 9 -4.86 12.48 -10.21
CA ARG A 9 -4.77 13.89 -9.88
C ARG A 9 -3.91 14.11 -8.66
N ILE A 10 -2.93 15.01 -8.75
CA ILE A 10 -2.17 15.47 -7.58
C ILE A 10 -3.03 16.46 -6.81
N PRO A 11 -3.40 16.20 -5.56
CA PRO A 11 -4.23 17.11 -4.78
C PRO A 11 -3.48 18.38 -4.42
N GLU A 12 -4.19 19.49 -4.45
CA GLU A 12 -3.69 20.78 -3.97
C GLU A 12 -4.09 20.95 -2.50
N TYR A 13 -3.15 21.35 -1.68
CA TYR A 13 -3.37 21.57 -0.26
C TYR A 13 -3.12 23.02 0.13
N LYS A 14 -4.10 23.64 0.76
CA LYS A 14 -3.97 24.98 1.31
C LYS A 14 -3.21 24.93 2.63
N THR A 15 -1.99 25.43 2.67
CA THR A 15 -1.06 25.33 3.81
C THR A 15 -1.59 25.93 5.11
N ASN A 16 -2.50 26.90 5.05
CA ASN A 16 -3.15 27.45 6.24
C ASN A 16 -3.95 26.40 7.03
N LEU A 17 -4.40 25.34 6.38
CA LEU A 17 -5.12 24.24 7.07
C LEU A 17 -4.23 23.49 8.04
N ALA A 18 -2.93 23.35 7.77
CA ALA A 18 -1.99 22.75 8.70
C ALA A 18 -1.94 23.55 10.02
N LEU A 19 -1.87 24.88 9.93
CA LEU A 19 -1.91 25.77 11.09
C LEU A 19 -3.23 25.64 11.85
N LEU A 20 -4.37 25.77 11.14
CA LEU A 20 -5.71 25.78 11.77
C LEU A 20 -6.08 24.44 12.41
N LYS A 21 -5.55 23.34 11.91
CA LYS A 21 -5.81 21.98 12.42
C LYS A 21 -4.73 21.47 13.37
N GLY A 22 -3.65 22.23 13.60
CA GLY A 22 -2.50 21.76 14.39
C GLY A 22 -1.92 20.46 13.83
N ALA A 23 -1.84 20.33 12.49
CA ALA A 23 -1.45 19.12 11.80
C ALA A 23 -0.16 19.32 10.99
N SER A 24 0.52 18.22 10.69
CA SER A 24 1.70 18.19 9.82
C SER A 24 1.41 17.47 8.53
N ILE A 25 2.07 17.89 7.45
CA ILE A 25 2.09 17.18 6.17
C ILE A 25 3.45 16.50 6.05
N ILE A 26 3.44 15.19 6.01
CA ILE A 26 4.67 14.40 5.94
C ILE A 26 4.67 13.59 4.66
N GLY A 27 5.70 13.79 3.82
CA GLY A 27 5.94 12.99 2.62
C GLY A 27 6.75 11.74 2.96
N VAL A 28 6.37 10.60 2.39
CA VAL A 28 7.08 9.32 2.51
C VAL A 28 7.33 8.78 1.11
N PHE A 29 8.58 8.87 0.65
CA PHE A 29 8.99 8.32 -0.62
C PHE A 29 9.74 7.01 -0.41
N LEU A 30 9.00 5.92 -0.21
CA LEU A 30 9.53 4.60 0.11
C LEU A 30 10.58 4.13 -0.90
N GLY A 31 10.30 4.23 -2.20
CA GLY A 31 11.21 3.74 -3.23
C GLY A 31 12.57 4.46 -3.27
N ARG A 32 12.61 5.72 -2.86
CA ARG A 32 13.85 6.46 -2.70
C ARG A 32 14.59 6.00 -1.46
N TRP A 33 13.92 5.92 -0.33
CA TRP A 33 14.51 5.48 0.94
C TRP A 33 15.14 4.09 0.85
N MET A 34 14.45 3.14 0.19
CA MET A 34 14.98 1.79 -0.07
C MET A 34 16.34 1.79 -0.80
N LYS A 35 16.55 2.76 -1.69
CA LYS A 35 17.80 2.89 -2.46
C LYS A 35 18.90 3.60 -1.68
N GLU A 36 18.53 4.59 -0.90
CA GLU A 36 19.49 5.42 -0.15
C GLU A 36 19.95 4.75 1.15
N GLU A 37 19.04 3.97 1.78
CA GLU A 37 19.29 3.32 3.07
C GLU A 37 18.83 1.83 3.05
N PRO A 38 19.45 0.98 2.23
CA PRO A 38 18.99 -0.41 2.04
C PRO A 38 19.04 -1.23 3.32
N GLU A 39 20.07 -1.07 4.16
CA GLU A 39 20.20 -1.81 5.43
C GLU A 39 19.08 -1.42 6.42
N ALA A 40 18.75 -0.13 6.51
CA ALA A 40 17.67 0.36 7.36
C ALA A 40 16.30 -0.16 6.84
N TYR A 41 16.14 -0.22 5.52
CA TYR A 41 14.94 -0.80 4.92
C TYR A 41 14.80 -2.30 5.23
N GLU A 42 15.86 -3.08 5.10
CA GLU A 42 15.85 -4.52 5.43
C GLU A 42 15.50 -4.75 6.90
N GLY A 43 16.14 -4.02 7.83
CA GLY A 43 15.81 -4.09 9.24
C GLY A 43 14.36 -3.75 9.56
N ASN A 44 13.81 -2.74 8.87
CA ASN A 44 12.41 -2.35 9.01
C ASN A 44 11.45 -3.44 8.50
N MET A 45 11.81 -4.10 7.39
CA MET A 45 11.02 -5.21 6.85
C MET A 45 11.03 -6.43 7.78
N ASP A 46 12.17 -6.74 8.37
CA ASP A 46 12.30 -7.83 9.35
C ASP A 46 11.42 -7.59 10.57
N GLU A 47 11.41 -6.37 11.09
CA GLU A 47 10.54 -5.98 12.21
C GLU A 47 9.05 -6.08 11.85
N LEU A 48 8.66 -5.61 10.66
CA LEU A 48 7.28 -5.74 10.16
C LEU A 48 6.85 -7.21 10.03
N LEU A 49 7.75 -8.10 9.59
CA LEU A 49 7.48 -9.54 9.52
C LEU A 49 7.30 -10.16 10.90
N VAL A 50 8.04 -9.70 11.91
CA VAL A 50 7.84 -10.13 13.30
C VAL A 50 6.44 -9.74 13.77
N PHE A 51 6.03 -8.50 13.60
CA PHE A 51 4.68 -8.05 13.95
C PHE A 51 3.58 -8.81 13.21
N PHE A 52 3.81 -9.12 11.94
CA PHE A 52 2.88 -9.95 11.17
C PHE A 52 2.75 -11.36 11.74
N LYS A 53 3.87 -12.02 12.07
CA LYS A 53 3.88 -13.36 12.68
C LYS A 53 3.23 -13.39 14.06
N GLN A 54 3.35 -12.33 14.82
CA GLN A 54 2.72 -12.16 16.14
C GLN A 54 1.22 -11.79 16.03
N GLY A 55 0.73 -11.51 14.82
CA GLY A 55 -0.66 -11.13 14.58
C GLY A 55 -1.00 -9.69 14.96
N GLU A 56 0.01 -8.86 15.24
CA GLU A 56 -0.17 -7.44 15.54
C GLU A 56 -0.48 -6.63 14.28
N ILE A 57 0.04 -7.06 13.13
CA ILE A 57 -0.27 -6.51 11.81
C ILE A 57 -1.06 -7.54 11.01
N LYS A 58 -2.23 -7.16 10.55
CA LYS A 58 -3.10 -7.99 9.70
C LYS A 58 -3.47 -7.21 8.44
N PRO A 59 -2.68 -7.35 7.35
CA PRO A 59 -3.02 -6.69 6.09
C PRO A 59 -4.40 -7.13 5.61
N ALA A 60 -5.22 -6.15 5.22
CA ALA A 60 -6.54 -6.45 4.69
C ALA A 60 -6.43 -7.10 3.31
N LEU A 61 -7.03 -8.27 3.16
CA LEU A 61 -7.28 -8.91 1.87
C LEU A 61 -8.71 -8.57 1.43
N TYR A 62 -8.84 -8.02 0.23
CA TYR A 62 -10.16 -7.72 -0.33
C TYR A 62 -10.78 -8.98 -0.94
N GLN A 63 -10.08 -9.58 -1.91
CA GLN A 63 -10.53 -10.77 -2.62
C GLN A 63 -9.38 -11.45 -3.35
N SER A 64 -9.41 -12.79 -3.41
CA SER A 64 -8.61 -13.61 -4.31
C SER A 64 -9.41 -13.98 -5.55
N PHE A 65 -8.75 -13.99 -6.71
CA PHE A 65 -9.28 -14.43 -7.99
C PHE A 65 -8.42 -15.56 -8.54
N GLU A 66 -9.01 -16.46 -9.30
CA GLU A 66 -8.22 -17.42 -10.07
C GLU A 66 -7.44 -16.70 -11.17
N MET A 67 -6.27 -17.22 -11.56
CA MET A 67 -5.42 -16.61 -12.57
C MET A 67 -6.15 -16.39 -13.90
N ASN A 68 -7.07 -17.30 -14.27
CA ASN A 68 -7.87 -17.18 -15.49
C ASN A 68 -8.91 -16.04 -15.43
N ASP A 69 -9.23 -15.55 -14.23
CA ASP A 69 -10.18 -14.45 -14.02
C ASP A 69 -9.48 -13.12 -13.67
N PHE A 70 -8.27 -12.93 -14.18
CA PHE A 70 -7.48 -11.71 -13.93
C PHE A 70 -8.20 -10.43 -14.36
N VAL A 71 -9.06 -10.50 -15.36
CA VAL A 71 -9.83 -9.33 -15.83
C VAL A 71 -10.75 -8.81 -14.72
N SER A 72 -11.44 -9.71 -14.01
CA SER A 72 -12.27 -9.34 -12.86
C SER A 72 -11.46 -8.71 -11.75
N ALA A 73 -10.27 -9.23 -11.46
CA ALA A 73 -9.35 -8.65 -10.50
C ALA A 73 -8.95 -7.20 -10.84
N PHE A 74 -8.62 -6.93 -12.12
CA PHE A 74 -8.31 -5.57 -12.56
C PHE A 74 -9.52 -4.63 -12.54
N ASN A 75 -10.71 -5.14 -12.82
CA ASN A 75 -11.95 -4.35 -12.79
C ASN A 75 -12.25 -3.83 -11.39
N VAL A 76 -11.89 -4.56 -10.32
CA VAL A 76 -12.02 -4.08 -8.93
C VAL A 76 -11.32 -2.74 -8.73
N PHE A 77 -10.12 -2.55 -9.31
CA PHE A 77 -9.40 -1.28 -9.24
C PHE A 77 -10.04 -0.19 -10.10
N LYS A 78 -10.45 -0.53 -11.33
CA LYS A 78 -11.15 0.40 -12.24
C LYS A 78 -12.44 0.93 -11.62
N GLU A 79 -13.16 0.09 -10.90
CA GLU A 79 -14.41 0.43 -10.23
C GLU A 79 -14.19 1.05 -8.84
N ARG A 80 -12.92 1.19 -8.40
CA ARG A 80 -12.53 1.73 -7.09
C ARG A 80 -13.14 0.98 -5.90
N LYS A 81 -13.32 -0.33 -6.04
CA LYS A 81 -13.90 -1.20 -5.01
C LYS A 81 -12.85 -1.86 -4.09
N ALA A 82 -11.57 -1.85 -4.48
CA ALA A 82 -10.52 -2.48 -3.71
C ALA A 82 -10.34 -1.83 -2.33
N MET A 83 -10.71 -2.54 -1.29
CA MET A 83 -10.52 -2.15 0.11
C MET A 83 -9.53 -3.09 0.79
N GLY A 84 -8.34 -3.19 0.22
CA GLY A 84 -7.29 -4.10 0.64
C GLY A 84 -6.58 -4.72 -0.55
N LYS A 85 -5.80 -5.76 -0.29
CA LYS A 85 -5.03 -6.45 -1.32
C LYS A 85 -5.93 -7.33 -2.19
N VAL A 86 -5.79 -7.21 -3.49
CA VAL A 86 -6.36 -8.14 -4.48
C VAL A 86 -5.26 -9.10 -4.90
N THR A 87 -5.53 -10.40 -4.87
CA THR A 87 -4.56 -11.44 -5.21
C THR A 87 -5.05 -12.33 -6.35
N LEU A 88 -4.11 -12.88 -7.10
CA LEU A 88 -4.37 -13.92 -8.09
C LEU A 88 -3.78 -15.25 -7.59
N GLU A 89 -4.59 -16.28 -7.60
CA GLU A 89 -4.18 -17.62 -7.20
C GLU A 89 -3.68 -18.39 -8.40
N ILE A 90 -2.43 -18.89 -8.29
CA ILE A 90 -1.83 -19.78 -9.29
C ILE A 90 -1.97 -21.20 -8.74
N LYS A 91 -2.82 -22.00 -9.39
CA LYS A 91 -2.91 -23.42 -9.06
C LYS A 91 -1.67 -24.12 -9.62
N HIS A 92 -0.84 -24.68 -8.75
CA HIS A 92 0.13 -25.68 -9.16
C HIS A 92 -0.64 -27.00 -9.32
N GLU A 93 -0.80 -27.45 -10.55
CA GLU A 93 -1.13 -28.86 -10.77
C GLU A 93 0.08 -29.68 -10.34
N PRO A 94 -0.13 -30.72 -9.52
CA PRO A 94 0.96 -31.59 -9.07
C PRO A 94 1.57 -32.39 -10.22
#